data_83ce59c03b6a925b0dfb078dde934d1f
#
_entry.id   83ce59c03b6a925b0dfb078dde934d1f
#
_cell.length_a   1.000
_cell.length_b   1.000
_cell.length_c   1.000
_cell.angle_alpha   90.00
_cell.angle_beta   90.00
_cell.angle_gamma   90.00
#
_symmetry.space_group_name_H-M   'P 1'
#
loop_
_entity.id
_entity.type
_entity.pdbx_description
1 polymer ?
#
loop_
_entity_poly.entity_id
_entity_poly.type
_entity_poly.pdbx_seq_one_letter_code
_entity_poly.pdbx_strand_id
1 'polypeptide(L)'
;MNEERTKELLEQTPGIDVLVELINIDPNSLNASGRVDYLAALERQGGWLQALMQIAIVAVAGSEPAADRGNYSDVDDPQREEIASALNLAPVTAQSRIDVARVLTQHLPATCTALANGEISSAQATVIAKESSALLRRGIDPDQLRYLEATAIAYSEFHTPAQVTHKVRSIVAKMDPVEFEVEVAQAAQTRRVTFTPQPYGMAQIMALLPASEAQSVWLAIDKLARSNRDKN
;
A
#
# COMPACT_ATOMS: atom_id res chain seq x y z
N MET A 1 -14.96 -11.47 31.68
CA MET A 1 -15.91 -10.42 31.25
C MET A 1 -15.28 -9.48 30.21
N ASN A 2 -14.24 -8.71 30.54
CA ASN A 2 -13.61 -7.81 29.54
C ASN A 2 -12.95 -8.54 28.36
N GLU A 3 -12.33 -9.70 28.59
CA GLU A 3 -11.66 -10.49 27.53
C GLU A 3 -12.65 -11.05 26.50
N GLU A 4 -13.76 -11.62 26.99
CA GLU A 4 -14.82 -12.15 26.12
C GLU A 4 -15.46 -10.99 25.32
N ARG A 5 -15.68 -9.85 25.98
CA ARG A 5 -16.19 -8.65 25.31
C ARG A 5 -15.23 -8.13 24.23
N THR A 6 -13.92 -8.10 24.50
CA THR A 6 -12.92 -7.70 23.51
C THR A 6 -12.94 -8.59 22.27
N LYS A 7 -13.08 -9.91 22.47
CA LYS A 7 -13.21 -10.87 21.36
C LYS A 7 -14.49 -10.66 20.56
N GLU A 8 -15.62 -10.44 21.22
CA GLU A 8 -16.88 -10.10 20.54
C GLU A 8 -16.76 -8.81 19.71
N LEU A 9 -16.10 -7.77 20.25
CA LEU A 9 -15.88 -6.50 19.57
C LEU A 9 -14.94 -6.65 18.36
N LEU A 10 -13.96 -7.56 18.43
CA LEU A 10 -13.10 -7.90 17.30
C LEU A 10 -13.90 -8.53 16.14
N GLU A 11 -14.91 -9.34 16.43
CA GLU A 11 -15.73 -10.01 15.42
C GLU A 11 -16.82 -9.10 14.81
N GLN A 12 -17.17 -8.00 15.49
CA GLN A 12 -18.18 -7.06 15.00
C GLN A 12 -17.67 -6.21 13.85
N THR A 13 -18.59 -5.72 13.02
CA THR A 13 -18.28 -4.74 11.98
C THR A 13 -17.81 -3.43 12.62
N PRO A 14 -16.67 -2.87 12.18
CA PRO A 14 -16.18 -1.60 12.69
C PRO A 14 -17.20 -0.46 12.57
N GLY A 15 -17.17 0.44 13.53
CA GLY A 15 -18.09 1.57 13.57
C GLY A 15 -18.05 2.31 14.89
N ILE A 16 -18.87 3.36 15.01
CA ILE A 16 -18.84 4.24 16.18
C ILE A 16 -19.19 3.49 17.48
N ASP A 17 -20.14 2.57 17.44
CA ASP A 17 -20.59 1.85 18.63
C ASP A 17 -19.48 0.94 19.17
N VAL A 18 -18.81 0.20 18.28
CA VAL A 18 -17.66 -0.65 18.65
C VAL A 18 -16.50 0.20 19.16
N LEU A 19 -16.22 1.34 18.52
CA LEU A 19 -15.16 2.25 18.95
C LEU A 19 -15.44 2.78 20.36
N VAL A 20 -16.67 3.20 20.66
CA VAL A 20 -17.08 3.71 21.96
C VAL A 20 -16.89 2.63 23.05
N GLU A 21 -17.19 1.40 22.75
CA GLU A 21 -16.96 0.31 23.71
C GLU A 21 -15.45 0.03 23.91
N LEU A 22 -14.67 0.00 22.84
CA LEU A 22 -13.22 -0.22 22.92
C LEU A 22 -12.51 0.82 23.77
N ILE A 23 -12.84 2.11 23.62
CA ILE A 23 -12.18 3.19 24.41
C ILE A 23 -12.49 3.12 25.92
N ASN A 24 -13.55 2.41 26.32
CA ASN A 24 -13.90 2.20 27.73
C ASN A 24 -13.23 0.96 28.35
N ILE A 25 -12.47 0.18 27.57
CA ILE A 25 -11.71 -0.96 28.08
C ILE A 25 -10.30 -0.50 28.44
N ASP A 26 -9.88 -0.70 29.69
CA ASP A 26 -8.47 -0.54 30.07
C ASP A 26 -7.66 -1.76 29.57
N PRO A 27 -6.75 -1.57 28.60
CA PRO A 27 -5.95 -2.67 28.06
C PRO A 27 -5.03 -3.32 29.10
N ASN A 28 -4.69 -2.61 30.19
CA ASN A 28 -3.87 -3.17 31.25
C ASN A 28 -4.65 -4.16 32.12
N SER A 29 -5.98 -4.10 32.12
CA SER A 29 -6.84 -5.06 32.82
C SER A 29 -7.01 -6.41 32.08
N LEU A 30 -6.53 -6.49 30.84
CA LEU A 30 -6.64 -7.68 29.98
C LEU A 30 -5.44 -8.61 30.18
N ASN A 31 -5.64 -9.91 29.96
CA ASN A 31 -4.55 -10.87 29.84
C ASN A 31 -3.79 -10.72 28.51
N ALA A 32 -2.75 -11.52 28.28
CA ALA A 32 -1.92 -11.41 27.09
C ALA A 32 -2.70 -11.59 25.77
N SER A 33 -3.63 -12.55 25.72
CA SER A 33 -4.47 -12.79 24.54
C SER A 33 -5.46 -11.64 24.32
N GLY A 34 -6.16 -11.21 25.36
CA GLY A 34 -7.12 -10.11 25.27
C GLY A 34 -6.50 -8.78 24.83
N ARG A 35 -5.23 -8.54 25.18
CA ARG A 35 -4.48 -7.35 24.66
C ARG A 35 -4.24 -7.44 23.16
N VAL A 36 -3.97 -8.63 22.63
CA VAL A 36 -3.78 -8.85 21.19
C VAL A 36 -5.11 -8.66 20.46
N ASP A 37 -6.20 -9.23 20.99
CA ASP A 37 -7.53 -9.06 20.41
C ASP A 37 -7.98 -7.58 20.44
N TYR A 38 -7.70 -6.88 21.52
CA TYR A 38 -7.96 -5.45 21.66
C TYR A 38 -7.18 -4.62 20.61
N LEU A 39 -5.90 -4.91 20.43
CA LEU A 39 -5.07 -4.25 19.41
C LEU A 39 -5.61 -4.52 18.01
N ALA A 40 -5.98 -5.76 17.71
CA ALA A 40 -6.56 -6.14 16.42
C ALA A 40 -7.92 -5.45 16.17
N ALA A 41 -8.77 -5.35 17.20
CA ALA A 41 -10.04 -4.63 17.10
C ALA A 41 -9.84 -3.12 16.82
N LEU A 42 -8.86 -2.49 17.45
CA LEU A 42 -8.51 -1.08 17.17
C LEU A 42 -7.94 -0.88 15.76
N GLU A 43 -7.12 -1.82 15.26
CA GLU A 43 -6.62 -1.77 13.88
C GLU A 43 -7.77 -1.83 12.87
N ARG A 44 -8.77 -2.68 13.11
CA ARG A 44 -9.98 -2.73 12.27
C ARG A 44 -10.76 -1.41 12.30
N GLN A 45 -10.90 -0.77 13.48
CA GLN A 45 -11.49 0.58 13.58
C GLN A 45 -10.66 1.61 12.81
N GLY A 46 -9.34 1.49 12.83
CA GLY A 46 -8.43 2.29 12.01
C GLY A 46 -8.74 2.15 10.52
N GLY A 47 -8.98 0.95 10.03
CA GLY A 47 -9.41 0.67 8.65
C GLY A 47 -10.70 1.40 8.29
N TRP A 48 -11.72 1.30 9.13
CA TRP A 48 -13.00 2.01 8.95
C TRP A 48 -12.80 3.54 8.87
N LEU A 49 -12.05 4.12 9.79
CA LEU A 49 -11.74 5.56 9.75
C LEU A 49 -10.96 5.94 8.49
N GLN A 50 -10.03 5.09 8.04
CA GLN A 50 -9.30 5.33 6.80
C GLN A 50 -10.21 5.26 5.57
N ALA A 51 -11.20 4.37 5.53
CA ALA A 51 -12.19 4.36 4.45
C ALA A 51 -13.02 5.65 4.41
N LEU A 52 -13.47 6.17 5.56
CA LEU A 52 -14.12 7.47 5.65
C LEU A 52 -13.21 8.61 5.18
N MET A 53 -11.92 8.53 5.50
CA MET A 53 -10.94 9.53 5.05
C MET A 53 -10.76 9.52 3.52
N GLN A 54 -10.81 8.36 2.84
CA GLN A 54 -10.77 8.32 1.38
C GLN A 54 -11.96 9.08 0.77
N ILE A 55 -13.16 8.87 1.32
CA ILE A 55 -14.37 9.58 0.90
C ILE A 55 -14.22 11.10 1.12
N ALA A 56 -13.70 11.50 2.27
CA ALA A 56 -13.49 12.91 2.60
C ALA A 56 -12.45 13.58 1.69
N ILE A 57 -11.36 12.89 1.35
CA ILE A 57 -10.35 13.39 0.42
C ILE A 57 -10.97 13.63 -0.96
N VAL A 58 -11.77 12.68 -1.47
CA VAL A 58 -12.44 12.83 -2.77
C VAL A 58 -13.50 13.93 -2.72
N ALA A 59 -14.18 14.12 -1.59
CA ALA A 59 -15.12 15.24 -1.44
C ALA A 59 -14.43 16.62 -1.56
N VAL A 60 -13.16 16.74 -1.15
CA VAL A 60 -12.36 17.96 -1.31
C VAL A 60 -11.76 18.06 -2.72
N ALA A 61 -11.11 16.98 -3.19
CA ALA A 61 -10.33 16.99 -4.43
C ALA A 61 -11.18 16.79 -5.71
N GLY A 62 -12.43 16.34 -5.57
CA GLY A 62 -13.26 15.89 -6.69
C GLY A 62 -12.95 14.46 -7.12
N SER A 63 -13.95 13.84 -7.78
CA SER A 63 -13.86 12.45 -8.24
C SER A 63 -12.89 12.25 -9.40
N GLU A 64 -12.72 13.27 -10.23
CA GLU A 64 -11.84 13.23 -11.40
C GLU A 64 -10.63 14.13 -11.22
N PRO A 65 -9.46 13.77 -11.77
CA PRO A 65 -8.32 14.67 -11.79
C PRO A 65 -8.66 15.92 -12.59
N ALA A 66 -8.09 17.06 -12.21
CA ALA A 66 -8.25 18.31 -12.94
C ALA A 66 -7.87 18.08 -14.42
N ALA A 67 -8.79 18.47 -15.31
CA ALA A 67 -8.77 18.10 -16.72
C ALA A 67 -7.45 18.38 -17.43
N ASP A 68 -7.04 17.39 -18.19
CA ASP A 68 -6.30 17.48 -19.44
C ASP A 68 -4.84 17.96 -19.40
N ARG A 69 -3.97 17.12 -18.88
CA ARG A 69 -2.56 17.17 -19.34
C ARG A 69 -2.04 15.74 -19.45
N GLY A 70 -1.73 15.32 -20.64
CA GLY A 70 -1.42 13.95 -21.05
C GLY A 70 -0.27 13.20 -20.35
N ASN A 71 0.11 13.61 -19.15
CA ASN A 71 0.99 12.89 -18.24
C ASN A 71 0.44 13.01 -16.81
N TYR A 72 -0.03 11.95 -16.27
CA TYR A 72 -0.55 11.84 -14.90
C TYR A 72 0.43 12.23 -13.79
N SER A 73 1.70 12.37 -14.10
CA SER A 73 2.74 12.81 -13.17
C SER A 73 2.79 14.32 -12.95
N ASP A 74 2.13 15.11 -13.81
CA ASP A 74 2.24 16.58 -13.82
C ASP A 74 0.89 17.29 -13.56
N VAL A 75 -0.18 16.57 -13.23
CA VAL A 75 -1.47 17.18 -12.90
C VAL A 75 -1.45 17.65 -11.45
N ASP A 76 -1.23 18.94 -11.28
CA ASP A 76 -1.43 19.59 -9.99
C ASP A 76 -2.93 19.73 -9.73
N ASP A 77 -3.45 18.94 -8.80
CA ASP A 77 -4.80 19.15 -8.26
C ASP A 77 -4.81 20.48 -7.51
N PRO A 78 -5.73 21.42 -7.83
CA PRO A 78 -5.82 22.71 -7.14
C PRO A 78 -5.98 22.54 -5.62
N GLN A 79 -6.65 21.50 -5.19
CA GLN A 79 -6.91 21.17 -3.79
C GLN A 79 -5.76 20.43 -3.09
N ARG A 80 -4.70 20.08 -3.82
CA ARG A 80 -3.53 19.41 -3.25
C ARG A 80 -2.91 20.18 -2.09
N GLU A 81 -2.75 21.50 -2.25
CA GLU A 81 -2.17 22.37 -1.22
C GLU A 81 -3.08 22.51 0.00
N GLU A 82 -4.40 22.53 -0.21
CA GLU A 82 -5.38 22.56 0.87
C GLU A 82 -5.33 21.27 1.70
N ILE A 83 -5.31 20.10 1.02
CA ILE A 83 -5.19 18.80 1.68
C ILE A 83 -3.82 18.65 2.35
N ALA A 84 -2.74 19.09 1.70
CA ALA A 84 -1.40 19.08 2.26
C ALA A 84 -1.34 19.89 3.57
N SER A 85 -1.93 21.09 3.57
CA SER A 85 -2.01 21.94 4.73
C SER A 85 -2.89 21.35 5.84
N ALA A 86 -4.09 20.89 5.50
CA ALA A 86 -5.04 20.34 6.47
C ALA A 86 -4.51 19.07 7.18
N LEU A 87 -3.75 18.25 6.45
CA LEU A 87 -3.20 16.99 6.96
C LEU A 87 -1.72 17.09 7.37
N ASN A 88 -1.12 18.28 7.27
CA ASN A 88 0.29 18.53 7.56
C ASN A 88 1.24 17.60 6.78
N LEU A 89 1.03 17.52 5.45
CA LEU A 89 1.75 16.64 4.54
C LEU A 89 2.59 17.43 3.55
N ALA A 90 3.64 16.80 3.00
CA ALA A 90 4.29 17.31 1.81
C ALA A 90 3.31 17.24 0.59
N PRO A 91 3.34 18.20 -0.35
CA PRO A 91 2.44 18.23 -1.51
C PRO A 91 2.43 16.92 -2.31
N VAL A 92 3.60 16.32 -2.55
CA VAL A 92 3.71 15.02 -3.23
C VAL A 92 2.97 13.89 -2.49
N THR A 93 3.00 13.91 -1.16
CA THR A 93 2.29 12.93 -0.33
C THR A 93 0.78 13.18 -0.39
N ALA A 94 0.35 14.44 -0.38
CA ALA A 94 -1.06 14.81 -0.53
C ALA A 94 -1.58 14.35 -1.90
N GLN A 95 -0.85 14.60 -3.00
CA GLN A 95 -1.20 14.11 -4.34
C GLN A 95 -1.34 12.58 -4.36
N SER A 96 -0.37 11.86 -3.81
CA SER A 96 -0.46 10.40 -3.74
C SER A 96 -1.68 9.90 -2.95
N ARG A 97 -2.12 10.64 -1.92
CA ARG A 97 -3.35 10.32 -1.17
C ARG A 97 -4.61 10.60 -1.99
N ILE A 98 -4.64 11.69 -2.74
CA ILE A 98 -5.74 12.01 -3.65
C ILE A 98 -5.90 10.91 -4.71
N ASP A 99 -4.80 10.51 -5.34
CA ASP A 99 -4.82 9.47 -6.36
C ASP A 99 -5.32 8.12 -5.81
N VAL A 100 -4.82 7.72 -4.65
CA VAL A 100 -5.27 6.49 -3.97
C VAL A 100 -6.75 6.58 -3.59
N ALA A 101 -7.20 7.73 -3.07
CA ALA A 101 -8.58 7.92 -2.68
C ALA A 101 -9.54 7.81 -3.87
N ARG A 102 -9.20 8.43 -5.00
CA ARG A 102 -9.97 8.32 -6.25
C ARG A 102 -10.04 6.88 -6.74
N VAL A 103 -8.90 6.19 -6.78
CA VAL A 103 -8.87 4.79 -7.22
C VAL A 103 -9.74 3.92 -6.33
N LEU A 104 -9.62 4.00 -5.02
CA LEU A 104 -10.41 3.21 -4.07
C LEU A 104 -11.91 3.50 -4.19
N THR A 105 -12.30 4.77 -4.26
CA THR A 105 -13.72 5.15 -4.21
C THR A 105 -14.43 5.03 -5.56
N GLN A 106 -13.72 5.19 -6.69
CA GLN A 106 -14.33 5.21 -8.01
C GLN A 106 -14.16 3.90 -8.77
N HIS A 107 -13.05 3.18 -8.54
CA HIS A 107 -12.68 2.03 -9.36
C HIS A 107 -12.57 0.72 -8.58
N LEU A 108 -12.28 0.76 -7.29
CA LEU A 108 -12.07 -0.42 -6.45
C LEU A 108 -13.06 -0.47 -5.26
N PRO A 109 -14.38 -0.53 -5.52
CA PRO A 109 -15.39 -0.47 -4.47
C PRO A 109 -15.34 -1.65 -3.50
N ALA A 110 -14.98 -2.85 -3.96
CA ALA A 110 -14.83 -4.00 -3.09
C ALA A 110 -13.65 -3.84 -2.14
N THR A 111 -12.52 -3.31 -2.61
CA THR A 111 -11.34 -3.01 -1.79
C THR A 111 -11.65 -1.92 -0.76
N CYS A 112 -12.39 -0.89 -1.15
CA CYS A 112 -12.82 0.18 -0.24
C CYS A 112 -13.76 -0.38 0.85
N THR A 113 -14.67 -1.27 0.50
CA THR A 113 -15.58 -1.96 1.43
C THR A 113 -14.81 -2.87 2.39
N ALA A 114 -13.87 -3.65 1.89
CA ALA A 114 -13.01 -4.51 2.73
C ALA A 114 -12.19 -3.68 3.74
N LEU A 115 -11.70 -2.51 3.33
CA LEU A 115 -11.06 -1.56 4.23
C LEU A 115 -12.03 -1.03 5.29
N ALA A 116 -13.24 -0.65 4.90
CA ALA A 116 -14.28 -0.17 5.82
C ALA A 116 -14.72 -1.23 6.83
N ASN A 117 -14.74 -2.50 6.43
CA ASN A 117 -15.05 -3.63 7.30
C ASN A 117 -13.85 -4.06 8.18
N GLY A 118 -12.68 -3.43 8.00
CA GLY A 118 -11.47 -3.83 8.70
C GLY A 118 -10.97 -5.22 8.33
N GLU A 119 -11.31 -5.72 7.14
CA GLU A 119 -10.83 -7.00 6.60
C GLU A 119 -9.40 -6.88 6.07
N ILE A 120 -9.03 -5.69 5.59
CA ILE A 120 -7.69 -5.34 5.15
C ILE A 120 -7.23 -4.04 5.80
N SER A 121 -5.92 -3.88 5.95
CA SER A 121 -5.31 -2.66 6.47
C SER A 121 -5.26 -1.54 5.41
N SER A 122 -5.11 -0.29 5.85
CA SER A 122 -4.96 0.84 4.94
C SER A 122 -3.70 0.74 4.06
N ALA A 123 -2.64 0.11 4.56
CA ALA A 123 -1.44 -0.16 3.80
C ALA A 123 -1.68 -1.15 2.66
N GLN A 124 -2.45 -2.22 2.91
CA GLN A 124 -2.84 -3.19 1.87
C GLN A 124 -3.77 -2.56 0.83
N ALA A 125 -4.80 -1.80 1.26
CA ALA A 125 -5.68 -1.07 0.34
C ALA A 125 -4.90 -0.10 -0.55
N THR A 126 -3.94 0.64 0.02
CA THR A 126 -3.05 1.55 -0.72
C THR A 126 -2.21 0.81 -1.77
N VAL A 127 -1.68 -0.36 -1.42
CA VAL A 127 -0.92 -1.21 -2.35
C VAL A 127 -1.80 -1.67 -3.50
N ILE A 128 -2.99 -2.21 -3.20
CA ILE A 128 -3.93 -2.66 -4.23
C ILE A 128 -4.26 -1.51 -5.19
N ALA A 129 -4.59 -0.34 -4.66
CA ALA A 129 -4.90 0.85 -5.47
C ALA A 129 -3.73 1.28 -6.36
N LYS A 130 -2.53 1.38 -5.82
CA LYS A 130 -1.35 1.82 -6.56
C LYS A 130 -0.94 0.84 -7.66
N GLU A 131 -0.88 -0.44 -7.35
CA GLU A 131 -0.45 -1.46 -8.31
C GLU A 131 -1.50 -1.71 -9.41
N SER A 132 -2.79 -1.37 -9.16
CA SER A 132 -3.86 -1.47 -10.16
C SER A 132 -3.98 -0.23 -11.05
N SER A 133 -3.40 0.90 -10.65
CA SER A 133 -3.61 2.21 -11.31
C SER A 133 -3.25 2.21 -12.80
N ALA A 134 -2.21 1.50 -13.19
CA ALA A 134 -1.79 1.40 -14.59
C ALA A 134 -2.85 0.67 -15.45
N LEU A 135 -3.40 -0.44 -14.97
CA LEU A 135 -4.48 -1.16 -15.65
C LEU A 135 -5.75 -0.30 -15.77
N LEU A 136 -6.12 0.42 -14.70
CA LEU A 136 -7.30 1.27 -14.68
C LEU A 136 -7.21 2.38 -15.73
N ARG A 137 -6.03 3.02 -15.87
CA ARG A 137 -5.83 4.05 -16.90
C ARG A 137 -5.96 3.54 -18.33
N ARG A 138 -5.69 2.26 -18.57
CA ARG A 138 -5.79 1.61 -19.89
C ARG A 138 -7.19 1.06 -20.19
N GLY A 139 -8.10 1.09 -19.22
CA GLY A 139 -9.47 0.60 -19.41
C GLY A 139 -9.56 -0.92 -19.32
N ILE A 140 -9.24 -1.47 -18.15
CA ILE A 140 -9.39 -2.90 -17.85
C ILE A 140 -10.85 -3.35 -17.98
N ASP A 141 -11.06 -4.58 -18.44
CA ASP A 141 -12.36 -5.22 -18.43
C ASP A 141 -12.91 -5.33 -16.99
N PRO A 142 -14.20 -5.00 -16.75
CA PRO A 142 -14.82 -5.02 -15.43
C PRO A 142 -14.75 -6.39 -14.73
N ASP A 143 -14.82 -7.49 -15.47
CA ASP A 143 -14.73 -8.84 -14.88
C ASP A 143 -13.31 -9.16 -14.42
N GLN A 144 -12.31 -8.73 -15.18
CA GLN A 144 -10.92 -8.82 -14.79
C GLN A 144 -10.63 -7.98 -13.55
N LEU A 145 -11.19 -6.78 -13.45
CA LEU A 145 -11.05 -5.92 -12.29
C LEU A 145 -11.66 -6.56 -11.04
N ARG A 146 -12.87 -7.11 -11.15
CA ARG A 146 -13.51 -7.86 -10.05
C ARG A 146 -12.67 -9.06 -9.59
N TYR A 147 -12.11 -9.80 -10.55
CA TYR A 147 -11.22 -10.92 -10.22
C TYR A 147 -9.95 -10.45 -9.50
N LEU A 148 -9.35 -9.34 -9.92
CA LEU A 148 -8.18 -8.73 -9.27
C LEU A 148 -8.52 -8.36 -7.83
N GLU A 149 -9.60 -7.58 -7.60
CA GLU A 149 -10.03 -7.17 -6.27
C GLU A 149 -10.28 -8.37 -5.36
N ALA A 150 -11.12 -9.31 -5.79
CA ALA A 150 -11.45 -10.50 -4.98
C ALA A 150 -10.20 -11.31 -4.60
N THR A 151 -9.28 -11.50 -5.56
CA THR A 151 -8.05 -12.25 -5.32
C THR A 151 -7.09 -11.49 -4.40
N ALA A 152 -6.97 -10.17 -4.56
CA ALA A 152 -6.09 -9.34 -3.73
C ALA A 152 -6.61 -9.24 -2.29
N ILE A 153 -7.92 -9.05 -2.09
CA ILE A 153 -8.56 -8.98 -0.78
C ILE A 153 -8.38 -10.31 -0.04
N ALA A 154 -8.75 -11.44 -0.66
CA ALA A 154 -8.60 -12.76 -0.05
C ALA A 154 -7.13 -13.08 0.31
N TYR A 155 -6.19 -12.65 -0.52
CA TYR A 155 -4.77 -12.83 -0.22
C TYR A 155 -4.31 -11.93 0.95
N SER A 156 -4.88 -10.74 1.08
CA SER A 156 -4.50 -9.76 2.10
C SER A 156 -4.80 -10.22 3.52
N GLU A 157 -5.78 -11.10 3.71
CA GLU A 157 -6.20 -11.61 5.03
C GLU A 157 -5.05 -12.20 5.85
N PHE A 158 -4.11 -12.89 5.18
CA PHE A 158 -3.00 -13.61 5.85
C PHE A 158 -1.62 -13.11 5.45
N HIS A 159 -1.52 -11.99 4.72
CA HIS A 159 -0.26 -11.56 4.13
C HIS A 159 0.05 -10.09 4.40
N THR A 160 1.34 -9.81 4.55
CA THR A 160 1.84 -8.44 4.74
C THR A 160 1.64 -7.58 3.47
N PRO A 161 1.59 -6.24 3.59
CA PRO A 161 1.49 -5.33 2.44
C PRO A 161 2.57 -5.59 1.36
N ALA A 162 3.79 -5.94 1.74
CA ALA A 162 4.84 -6.28 0.80
C ALA A 162 4.53 -7.55 -0.01
N GLN A 163 3.99 -8.58 0.63
CA GLN A 163 3.55 -9.80 -0.06
C GLN A 163 2.35 -9.52 -0.97
N VAL A 164 1.40 -8.69 -0.53
CA VAL A 164 0.27 -8.24 -1.35
C VAL A 164 0.76 -7.48 -2.59
N THR A 165 1.78 -6.61 -2.46
CA THR A 165 2.43 -5.95 -3.61
C THR A 165 2.87 -6.96 -4.66
N HIS A 166 3.63 -7.98 -4.26
CA HIS A 166 4.10 -9.00 -5.19
C HIS A 166 2.95 -9.78 -5.83
N LYS A 167 1.92 -10.10 -5.05
CA LYS A 167 0.74 -10.81 -5.56
C LYS A 167 -0.01 -9.99 -6.60
N VAL A 168 -0.32 -8.73 -6.30
CA VAL A 168 -1.06 -7.84 -7.21
C VAL A 168 -0.25 -7.61 -8.49
N ARG A 169 1.05 -7.33 -8.40
CA ARG A 169 1.93 -7.21 -9.58
C ARG A 169 1.91 -8.47 -10.45
N SER A 170 1.93 -9.65 -9.84
CA SER A 170 1.84 -10.90 -10.58
C SER A 170 0.50 -11.07 -11.31
N ILE A 171 -0.59 -10.59 -10.73
CA ILE A 171 -1.92 -10.61 -11.37
C ILE A 171 -1.94 -9.61 -12.53
N VAL A 172 -1.49 -8.38 -12.30
CA VAL A 172 -1.40 -7.32 -13.32
C VAL A 172 -0.56 -7.75 -14.51
N ALA A 173 0.62 -8.32 -14.28
CA ALA A 173 1.49 -8.82 -15.34
C ALA A 173 0.85 -9.95 -16.20
N LYS A 174 -0.03 -10.75 -15.59
CA LYS A 174 -0.75 -11.80 -16.32
C LYS A 174 -1.94 -11.26 -17.12
N MET A 175 -2.53 -10.16 -16.67
CA MET A 175 -3.66 -9.52 -17.36
C MET A 175 -3.21 -8.72 -18.58
N ASP A 176 -2.02 -8.12 -18.52
CA ASP A 176 -1.45 -7.32 -19.59
C ASP A 176 0.03 -7.67 -19.80
N PRO A 177 0.33 -8.84 -20.38
CA PRO A 177 1.72 -9.30 -20.54
C PRO A 177 2.53 -8.47 -21.52
N VAL A 178 1.90 -7.89 -22.55
CA VAL A 178 2.59 -7.09 -23.57
C VAL A 178 3.10 -5.78 -22.98
N GLU A 179 2.26 -5.09 -22.23
CA GLU A 179 2.66 -3.84 -21.58
C GLU A 179 3.63 -4.08 -20.45
N PHE A 180 3.49 -5.20 -19.73
CA PHE A 180 4.47 -5.58 -18.72
C PHE A 180 5.88 -5.73 -19.31
N GLU A 181 6.03 -6.31 -20.50
CA GLU A 181 7.31 -6.40 -21.21
C GLU A 181 7.85 -5.03 -21.59
N VAL A 182 6.98 -4.11 -22.02
CA VAL A 182 7.36 -2.71 -22.33
C VAL A 182 7.83 -1.98 -21.07
N GLU A 183 7.09 -2.10 -19.98
CA GLU A 183 7.47 -1.50 -18.69
C GLU A 183 8.81 -2.06 -18.18
N VAL A 184 9.04 -3.37 -18.30
CA VAL A 184 10.33 -4.01 -17.97
C VAL A 184 11.46 -3.45 -18.82
N ALA A 185 11.24 -3.32 -20.13
CA ALA A 185 12.25 -2.76 -21.03
C ALA A 185 12.56 -1.28 -20.71
N GLN A 186 11.54 -0.48 -20.39
CA GLN A 186 11.72 0.92 -19.97
C GLN A 186 12.45 1.01 -18.63
N ALA A 187 12.04 0.19 -17.63
CA ALA A 187 12.70 0.13 -16.33
C ALA A 187 14.19 -0.24 -16.47
N ALA A 188 14.52 -1.15 -17.39
CA ALA A 188 15.91 -1.52 -17.66
C ALA A 188 16.77 -0.34 -18.18
N GLN A 189 16.17 0.66 -18.81
CA GLN A 189 16.87 1.87 -19.24
C GLN A 189 17.26 2.80 -18.07
N THR A 190 16.59 2.67 -16.93
CA THR A 190 16.88 3.45 -15.71
C THR A 190 18.02 2.88 -14.88
N ARG A 191 18.68 1.81 -15.37
CA ARG A 191 19.81 1.18 -14.70
C ARG A 191 20.90 2.20 -14.39
N ARG A 192 21.42 2.15 -13.17
CA ARG A 192 22.49 3.04 -12.70
C ARG A 192 23.24 2.42 -11.54
N VAL A 193 24.48 2.84 -11.38
CA VAL A 193 25.27 2.58 -10.19
C VAL A 193 25.63 3.92 -9.57
N THR A 194 25.36 4.09 -8.30
CA THR A 194 25.72 5.28 -7.53
C THR A 194 26.69 4.92 -6.43
N PHE A 195 27.70 5.80 -6.23
CA PHE A 195 28.66 5.70 -5.14
C PHE A 195 28.48 6.93 -4.25
N THR A 196 28.21 6.71 -2.98
CA THR A 196 27.97 7.78 -2.02
C THR A 196 28.95 7.65 -0.84
N PRO A 197 29.89 8.59 -0.67
CA PRO A 197 30.75 8.61 0.51
C PRO A 197 29.91 8.70 1.80
N GLN A 198 30.35 8.00 2.83
CA GLN A 198 29.74 7.97 4.16
C GLN A 198 30.76 8.40 5.20
N PRO A 199 30.34 8.83 6.40
CA PRO A 199 31.25 9.12 7.50
C PRO A 199 32.19 7.96 7.85
N TYR A 200 33.31 8.28 8.51
CA TYR A 200 34.28 7.31 9.02
C TYR A 200 34.98 6.47 7.94
N GLY A 201 35.18 7.04 6.76
CA GLY A 201 35.87 6.35 5.66
C GLY A 201 35.07 5.24 4.98
N MET A 202 33.77 5.18 5.23
CA MET A 202 32.86 4.26 4.60
C MET A 202 32.31 4.83 3.27
N ALA A 203 31.76 3.97 2.45
CA ALA A 203 31.03 4.36 1.25
C ALA A 203 29.88 3.38 0.98
N GLN A 204 28.81 3.88 0.42
CA GLN A 204 27.67 3.09 -0.03
C GLN A 204 27.70 2.99 -1.56
N ILE A 205 27.55 1.77 -2.07
CA ILE A 205 27.32 1.50 -3.48
C ILE A 205 25.86 1.05 -3.61
N MET A 206 25.10 1.73 -4.45
CA MET A 206 23.73 1.35 -4.81
C MET A 206 23.70 1.08 -6.33
N ALA A 207 23.30 -0.13 -6.69
CA ALA A 207 23.10 -0.54 -8.08
C ALA A 207 21.63 -0.81 -8.34
N LEU A 208 21.03 -0.12 -9.31
CA LEU A 208 19.72 -0.40 -9.86
C LEU A 208 19.93 -1.11 -11.20
N LEU A 209 19.60 -2.40 -11.25
CA LEU A 209 19.85 -3.29 -12.38
C LEU A 209 18.62 -4.18 -12.61
N PRO A 210 18.46 -4.76 -13.81
CA PRO A 210 17.53 -5.86 -14.02
C PRO A 210 17.75 -6.97 -13.00
N ALA A 211 16.68 -7.63 -12.53
CA ALA A 211 16.72 -8.54 -11.39
C ALA A 211 17.75 -9.67 -11.54
N SER A 212 17.88 -10.24 -12.74
CA SER A 212 18.88 -11.29 -13.03
C SER A 212 20.32 -10.80 -12.93
N GLU A 213 20.58 -9.57 -13.40
CA GLU A 213 21.91 -8.95 -13.30
C GLU A 213 22.23 -8.58 -11.84
N ALA A 214 21.26 -7.98 -11.14
CA ALA A 214 21.39 -7.63 -9.71
C ALA A 214 21.70 -8.86 -8.86
N GLN A 215 21.02 -9.98 -9.11
CA GLN A 215 21.25 -11.24 -8.41
C GLN A 215 22.67 -11.79 -8.69
N SER A 216 23.13 -11.71 -9.92
CA SER A 216 24.49 -12.14 -10.30
C SER A 216 25.56 -11.32 -9.60
N VAL A 217 25.40 -9.98 -9.59
CA VAL A 217 26.30 -9.06 -8.88
C VAL A 217 26.29 -9.33 -7.38
N TRP A 218 25.10 -9.50 -6.78
CA TRP A 218 24.96 -9.80 -5.36
C TRP A 218 25.70 -11.09 -4.97
N LEU A 219 25.51 -12.17 -5.73
CA LEU A 219 26.16 -13.45 -5.48
C LEU A 219 27.70 -13.35 -5.59
N ALA A 220 28.21 -12.55 -6.56
CA ALA A 220 29.63 -12.32 -6.70
C ALA A 220 30.22 -11.57 -5.49
N ILE A 221 29.52 -10.52 -5.02
CA ILE A 221 29.94 -9.74 -3.84
C ILE A 221 29.89 -10.61 -2.57
N ASP A 222 28.82 -11.38 -2.37
CA ASP A 222 28.66 -12.25 -1.21
C ASP A 222 29.77 -13.34 -1.16
N LYS A 223 30.10 -13.93 -2.30
CA LYS A 223 31.20 -14.88 -2.43
C LYS A 223 32.55 -14.26 -2.05
N LEU A 224 32.83 -13.05 -2.53
CA LEU A 224 34.07 -12.33 -2.20
C LEU A 224 34.13 -12.00 -0.70
N ALA A 225 33.04 -11.53 -0.13
CA ALA A 225 32.97 -11.18 1.29
C ALA A 225 33.21 -12.40 2.20
N ARG A 226 32.62 -13.56 1.87
CA ARG A 226 32.87 -14.81 2.59
C ARG A 226 34.32 -15.27 2.48
N SER A 227 34.91 -15.27 1.27
CA SER A 227 36.29 -15.64 1.03
C SER A 227 37.31 -14.79 1.80
N ASN A 228 36.99 -13.51 2.04
CA ASN A 228 37.87 -12.62 2.81
C ASN A 228 37.71 -12.79 4.33
N ARG A 229 36.55 -13.23 4.81
CA ARG A 229 36.30 -13.50 6.23
C ARG A 229 37.01 -14.76 6.68
N ASP A 230 37.14 -15.76 5.80
CA ASP A 230 37.83 -17.03 6.10
C ASP A 230 39.37 -16.90 6.07
N LYS A 231 39.92 -15.72 5.69
CA LYS A 231 41.35 -15.43 5.64
C LYS A 231 41.87 -14.60 6.81
N ASN A 232 40.98 -14.11 7.67
CA ASN A 232 41.27 -13.37 8.89
C ASN A 232 40.87 -14.17 10.13
#